data_13268220ae0fea7eba630a5c7a934ed9
#
_entry.id   13268220ae0fea7eba630a5c7a934ed9
#
_cell.length_a   1.000
_cell.length_b   1.000
_cell.length_c   1.000
_cell.angle_alpha   90.00
_cell.angle_beta   90.00
_cell.angle_gamma   90.00
#
_symmetry.space_group_name_H-M   'P 1'
#
loop_
_entity.id
_entity.type
_entity.pdbx_description
1 polymer ?
#
loop_
_entity_poly.entity_id
_entity_poly.type
_entity_poly.pdbx_seq_one_letter_code
_entity_poly.pdbx_strand_id
1 'polypeptide(L)'
;MTVQNISEILGAEVLCCEDMLQHPVHTACGSDMMSDVLAFVKDQSVLLTGLCNPQVIRTAEMMDIVCIVFVRGKKPDDAMLELAQQRCIPLL
;
A
#
# COMPACT_ATOMS: atom_id res chain seq x y z
N MET A 1 -5.32 -10.34 -10.33
CA MET A 1 -5.99 -9.29 -9.55
C MET A 1 -5.21 -7.99 -9.70
N THR A 2 -5.89 -6.87 -9.83
CA THR A 2 -5.25 -5.56 -9.95
C THR A 2 -5.52 -4.71 -8.71
N VAL A 3 -4.82 -3.58 -8.60
CA VAL A 3 -5.09 -2.61 -7.53
C VAL A 3 -6.55 -2.15 -7.56
N GLN A 4 -7.11 -1.95 -8.75
CA GLN A 4 -8.52 -1.58 -8.89
C GLN A 4 -9.45 -2.66 -8.33
N ASN A 5 -9.17 -3.93 -8.58
CA ASN A 5 -9.96 -5.03 -8.02
C ASN A 5 -9.96 -5.00 -6.49
N ILE A 6 -8.80 -4.72 -5.88
CA ILE A 6 -8.69 -4.63 -4.43
C ILE A 6 -9.54 -3.48 -3.89
N SER A 7 -9.45 -2.31 -4.53
CA SER A 7 -10.26 -1.15 -4.16
C SER A 7 -11.75 -1.49 -4.19
N GLU A 8 -12.21 -2.17 -5.22
CA GLU A 8 -13.62 -2.53 -5.39
C GLU A 8 -14.07 -3.57 -4.35
N ILE A 9 -13.26 -4.62 -4.13
CA ILE A 9 -13.58 -5.69 -3.19
C ILE A 9 -13.69 -5.15 -1.76
N LEU A 10 -12.78 -4.27 -1.37
CA LEU A 10 -12.73 -3.73 -0.01
C LEU A 10 -13.60 -2.49 0.17
N GLY A 11 -14.13 -1.93 -0.90
CA GLY A 11 -14.82 -0.65 -0.84
C GLY A 11 -13.88 0.47 -0.42
N ALA A 12 -12.61 0.37 -0.76
CA ALA A 12 -11.58 1.31 -0.34
C ALA A 12 -11.49 2.50 -1.30
N GLU A 13 -11.27 3.69 -0.74
CA GLU A 13 -11.04 4.89 -1.52
C GLU A 13 -9.60 4.93 -2.02
N VAL A 14 -9.41 5.25 -3.30
CA VAL A 14 -8.07 5.44 -3.88
C VAL A 14 -7.61 6.85 -3.51
N LEU A 15 -6.55 6.95 -2.73
CA LEU A 15 -6.08 8.22 -2.17
C LEU A 15 -5.00 8.89 -3.03
N CYS A 16 -4.24 8.10 -3.81
CA CYS A 16 -3.24 8.65 -4.73
C CYS A 16 -2.85 7.60 -5.77
N CYS A 17 -2.10 8.03 -6.79
CA CYS A 17 -1.58 7.17 -7.87
C CYS A 17 -2.68 6.41 -8.62
N GLU A 18 -3.72 7.13 -9.02
CA GLU A 18 -4.85 6.53 -9.75
C GLU A 18 -4.41 5.88 -11.07
N ASP A 19 -3.32 6.32 -11.66
CA ASP A 19 -2.76 5.76 -12.88
C ASP A 19 -2.16 4.37 -12.67
N MET A 20 -2.00 3.92 -11.44
CA MET A 20 -1.47 2.59 -11.10
C MET A 20 -2.57 1.56 -10.82
N LEU A 21 -3.84 1.87 -11.05
CA LEU A 21 -4.96 0.99 -10.73
C LEU A 21 -4.94 -0.33 -11.49
N GLN A 22 -4.33 -0.38 -12.65
CA GLN A 22 -4.26 -1.60 -13.47
C GLN A 22 -3.04 -2.46 -13.18
N HIS A 23 -2.21 -2.06 -12.22
CA HIS A 23 -1.02 -2.84 -11.85
C HIS A 23 -1.44 -4.16 -11.21
N PRO A 24 -0.85 -5.30 -11.65
CA PRO A 24 -1.22 -6.61 -11.09
C PRO A 24 -0.72 -6.78 -9.66
N VAL A 25 -1.51 -7.49 -8.87
CA VAL A 25 -1.18 -7.85 -7.49
C VAL A 25 -1.28 -9.36 -7.36
N HIS A 26 -0.24 -10.00 -6.87
CA HIS A 26 -0.17 -11.47 -6.78
C HIS A 26 -0.34 -11.99 -5.35
N THR A 27 0.06 -11.23 -4.34
CA THR A 27 0.00 -11.67 -2.94
C THR A 27 -0.42 -10.51 -2.04
N ALA A 28 -0.75 -10.83 -0.80
CA ALA A 28 -1.11 -9.85 0.22
C ALA A 28 -0.33 -10.12 1.50
N CYS A 29 0.05 -9.06 2.19
CA CYS A 29 0.72 -9.12 3.49
C CYS A 29 0.02 -8.16 4.45
N GLY A 30 -0.42 -8.68 5.60
CA GLY A 30 -1.05 -7.85 6.63
C GLY A 30 -0.14 -7.75 7.83
N SER A 31 0.36 -6.55 8.14
CA SER A 31 1.21 -6.34 9.30
C SER A 31 1.31 -4.86 9.66
N ASP A 32 1.39 -4.59 10.96
CA ASP A 32 1.71 -3.27 11.51
C ASP A 32 3.18 -3.16 11.90
N MET A 33 3.94 -4.25 11.78
CA MET A 33 5.35 -4.28 12.11
C MET A 33 6.18 -4.34 10.84
N MET A 34 6.87 -3.26 10.52
CA MET A 34 7.65 -3.19 9.28
C MET A 34 8.79 -4.19 9.24
N SER A 35 9.33 -4.60 10.38
CA SER A 35 10.32 -5.67 10.42
C SER A 35 9.75 -7.00 9.91
N ASP A 36 8.48 -7.29 10.19
CA ASP A 36 7.81 -8.48 9.66
C ASP A 36 7.59 -8.35 8.16
N VAL A 37 7.23 -7.18 7.69
CA VAL A 37 7.07 -6.91 6.25
C VAL A 37 8.39 -7.19 5.53
N LEU A 38 9.50 -6.70 6.07
CA LEU A 38 10.82 -6.93 5.47
C LEU A 38 11.20 -8.42 5.43
N ALA A 39 10.73 -9.20 6.42
CA ALA A 39 11.07 -10.61 6.52
C ALA A 39 10.19 -11.51 5.63
N PHE A 40 8.90 -11.16 5.45
CA PHE A 40 7.92 -12.11 4.91
C PHE A 40 7.22 -11.64 3.63
N VAL A 41 7.40 -10.39 3.20
CA VAL A 41 6.70 -9.89 2.02
C VAL A 41 7.21 -10.61 0.75
N LYS A 42 6.29 -10.90 -0.16
CA LYS A 42 6.59 -11.53 -1.44
C LYS A 42 6.42 -10.53 -2.58
N ASP A 43 6.87 -10.94 -3.76
CA ASP A 43 6.81 -10.11 -4.95
C ASP A 43 5.37 -9.70 -5.31
N GLN A 44 5.21 -8.48 -5.80
CA GLN A 44 3.94 -7.90 -6.24
C GLN A 44 2.83 -8.02 -5.18
N SER A 45 3.18 -7.68 -3.95
CA SER A 45 2.27 -7.75 -2.80
C SER A 45 1.50 -6.45 -2.60
N VAL A 46 0.29 -6.58 -2.06
CA VAL A 46 -0.41 -5.49 -1.40
C VAL A 46 -0.15 -5.58 0.09
N LEU A 47 0.14 -4.45 0.72
CA LEU A 47 0.34 -4.37 2.17
C LEU A 47 -0.92 -3.81 2.82
N LEU A 48 -1.48 -4.58 3.77
CA LEU A 48 -2.60 -4.13 4.59
C LEU A 48 -2.06 -3.79 5.98
N THR A 49 -2.16 -2.54 6.40
CA THR A 49 -1.57 -2.10 7.65
C THR A 49 -2.38 -1.01 8.33
N GLY A 50 -2.37 -1.02 9.66
CA GLY A 50 -2.88 0.09 10.44
C GLY A 50 -1.81 1.08 10.86
N LEU A 51 -0.56 0.81 10.50
CA LEU A 51 0.54 1.72 10.80
C LEU A 51 0.55 2.86 9.78
N CYS A 52 0.47 4.08 10.28
CA CYS A 52 0.26 5.25 9.43
C CYS A 52 1.37 6.27 9.65
N ASN A 53 2.53 6.01 9.04
CA ASN A 53 3.67 6.92 9.09
C ASN A 53 4.50 6.79 7.80
N PRO A 54 5.41 7.76 7.53
CA PRO A 54 6.19 7.74 6.29
C PRO A 54 7.10 6.51 6.13
N GLN A 55 7.48 5.85 7.20
CA GLN A 55 8.30 4.64 7.13
C GLN A 55 7.60 3.52 6.37
N VAL A 56 6.28 3.44 6.45
CA VAL A 56 5.49 2.46 5.72
C VAL A 56 5.74 2.59 4.22
N ILE A 57 5.74 3.82 3.70
CA ILE A 57 5.94 4.08 2.28
C ILE A 57 7.37 3.76 1.87
N ARG A 58 8.35 4.07 2.71
CA ARG A 58 9.75 3.74 2.44
C ARG A 58 9.98 2.24 2.41
N THR A 59 9.35 1.51 3.32
CA THR A 59 9.43 0.05 3.34
C THR A 59 8.78 -0.54 2.10
N ALA A 60 7.62 -0.01 1.71
CA ALA A 60 6.92 -0.47 0.52
C ALA A 60 7.76 -0.26 -0.75
N GLU A 61 8.43 0.88 -0.87
CA GLU A 61 9.33 1.15 -1.98
C GLU A 61 10.48 0.15 -2.00
N MET A 62 11.11 -0.09 -0.86
CA MET A 62 12.26 -0.98 -0.74
C MET A 62 11.89 -2.42 -1.11
N MET A 63 10.68 -2.85 -0.78
CA MET A 63 10.22 -4.23 -1.01
C MET A 63 9.40 -4.39 -2.28
N ASP A 64 9.31 -3.36 -3.11
CA ASP A 64 8.51 -3.35 -4.35
C ASP A 64 7.04 -3.71 -4.12
N ILE A 65 6.47 -3.25 -3.03
CA ILE A 65 5.06 -3.43 -2.73
C ILE A 65 4.23 -2.61 -3.73
N VAL A 66 3.19 -3.23 -4.28
CA VAL A 66 2.39 -2.63 -5.35
C VAL A 66 1.49 -1.53 -4.82
N CYS A 67 0.83 -1.75 -3.69
CA CYS A 67 -0.02 -0.75 -3.07
C CYS A 67 -0.14 -1.00 -1.57
N ILE A 68 -0.61 0.03 -0.85
CA ILE A 68 -0.82 -0.03 0.59
C ILE A 68 -2.28 0.24 0.87
N VAL A 69 -2.93 -0.64 1.66
CA VAL A 69 -4.29 -0.44 2.15
C VAL A 69 -4.22 -0.16 3.65
N PHE A 70 -4.69 1.02 4.05
CA PHE A 70 -4.78 1.37 5.47
C PHE A 70 -6.07 0.81 6.05
N VAL A 71 -5.95 0.09 7.14
CA VAL A 71 -7.07 -0.59 7.80
C VAL A 71 -7.41 0.09 9.12
N ARG A 72 -8.52 -0.32 9.74
CA ARG A 72 -8.99 0.18 11.03
C ARG A 72 -9.23 1.69 11.05
N GLY A 73 -9.70 2.23 9.93
CA GLY A 73 -10.04 3.65 9.84
C GLY A 73 -8.85 4.60 9.83
N LYS A 74 -7.64 4.09 9.65
CA LYS A 74 -6.44 4.92 9.57
C LYS A 74 -6.36 5.61 8.21
N LYS A 75 -5.92 6.86 8.22
CA LYS A 75 -5.76 7.64 6.99
C LYS A 75 -4.37 8.27 6.96
N PRO A 76 -3.70 8.26 5.81
CA PRO A 76 -2.40 8.92 5.68
C PRO A 76 -2.56 10.44 5.74
N ASP A 77 -1.53 11.13 6.22
CA ASP A 77 -1.48 12.58 6.18
C ASP A 77 -0.96 13.07 4.81
N ASP A 78 -0.93 14.39 4.64
CA ASP A 78 -0.52 14.99 3.37
C ASP A 78 0.94 14.66 3.01
N ALA A 79 1.82 14.58 4.00
CA ALA A 79 3.23 14.22 3.77
C ALA A 79 3.36 12.80 3.25
N MET A 80 2.57 11.86 3.77
CA MET A 80 2.55 10.49 3.29
C MET A 80 2.00 10.39 1.88
N LEU A 81 0.91 11.10 1.59
CA LEU A 81 0.31 11.13 0.25
C LEU A 81 1.31 11.67 -0.78
N GLU A 82 2.01 12.74 -0.46
CA GLU A 82 3.00 13.32 -1.34
C GLU A 82 4.16 12.35 -1.60
N LEU A 83 4.67 11.71 -0.55
CA LEU A 83 5.75 10.74 -0.69
C LEU A 83 5.31 9.55 -1.55
N ALA A 84 4.13 9.02 -1.31
CA ALA A 84 3.60 7.89 -2.08
C ALA A 84 3.40 8.26 -3.55
N GLN A 85 2.92 9.47 -3.82
CA GLN A 85 2.73 9.95 -5.18
C GLN A 85 4.07 10.03 -5.91
N GLN A 86 5.13 10.52 -5.25
CA GLN A 86 6.47 10.58 -5.82
C GLN A 86 7.05 9.20 -6.11
N ARG A 87 6.68 8.20 -5.31
CA ARG A 87 7.17 6.83 -5.46
C ARG A 87 6.23 5.95 -6.29
N CYS A 88 5.13 6.50 -6.78
CA CYS A 88 4.14 5.79 -7.59
C CYS A 88 3.54 4.59 -6.86
N ILE A 89 3.29 4.72 -5.56
CA ILE A 89 2.67 3.68 -4.74
C ILE A 89 1.24 4.09 -4.40
N PRO A 90 0.21 3.42 -4.96
CA PRO A 90 -1.17 3.72 -4.61
C PRO A 90 -1.46 3.50 -3.13
N LEU A 91 -2.15 4.44 -2.51
CA LEU A 91 -2.65 4.32 -1.14
C LEU A 91 -4.17 4.20 -1.18
N LEU A 92 -4.71 3.24 -0.43
CA LEU A 92 -6.15 2.96 -0.38
C LEU A 92 -6.71 3.03 1.03
#